data_7635da697f1aaed1f4072e7b36c68fa9
#
_entry.id   7635da697f1aaed1f4072e7b36c68fa9
#
_cell.length_a   1.000
_cell.length_b   1.000
_cell.length_c   1.000
_cell.angle_alpha   90.00
_cell.angle_beta   90.00
_cell.angle_gamma   90.00
#
_symmetry.space_group_name_H-M   'P 1'
#
loop_
_entity.id
_entity.type
_entity.pdbx_description
1 polymer ?
#
loop_
_entity_poly.entity_id
_entity_poly.type
_entity_poly.pdbx_seq_one_letter_code
_entity_poly.pdbx_strand_id
1 'polypeptide(L)'
;MTDAPTPEVRRTRRENAENGFLASRALTDSLQAVLVDLIELASQGKQAHWNLVGPNFRDLHLQLDEVTGVTREFADDVAERMRALHSTPDGRGRVVTETTKLEEFPGGEVLTIDTADMITARLETTVATCRRVHDAVDEEDPTSADLLHAIIQKLEQFAWMISAEHRRPSALG
;
A
#
# COMPACT_ATOMS: atom_id res chain seq x y z
N MET A 1 13.54 -22.64 44.93
CA MET A 1 14.34 -22.43 43.72
C MET A 1 13.42 -21.69 42.72
N THR A 2 13.59 -20.39 42.60
CA THR A 2 12.85 -19.59 41.62
C THR A 2 13.52 -19.79 40.28
N ASP A 3 12.78 -20.37 39.35
CA ASP A 3 13.24 -20.64 37.98
C ASP A 3 13.59 -19.28 37.31
N ALA A 4 14.84 -19.14 36.87
CA ALA A 4 15.25 -17.93 36.19
C ALA A 4 14.55 -17.85 34.83
N PRO A 5 13.92 -16.71 34.45
CA PRO A 5 13.22 -16.59 33.16
C PRO A 5 14.15 -16.88 31.99
N THR A 6 13.62 -17.54 30.95
CA THR A 6 14.35 -17.88 29.73
C THR A 6 14.92 -16.61 29.05
N PRO A 7 15.98 -16.72 28.25
CA PRO A 7 16.58 -15.56 27.56
C PRO A 7 15.58 -14.77 26.69
N GLU A 8 14.60 -15.46 26.12
CA GLU A 8 13.56 -14.84 25.30
C GLU A 8 12.61 -13.97 26.13
N VAL A 9 12.16 -14.48 27.30
CA VAL A 9 11.33 -13.70 28.23
C VAL A 9 12.08 -12.47 28.79
N ARG A 10 13.38 -12.60 29.03
CA ARG A 10 14.23 -11.48 29.47
C ARG A 10 14.38 -10.42 28.39
N ARG A 11 14.53 -10.83 27.13
CA ARG A 11 14.67 -9.94 25.98
C ARG A 11 13.39 -9.12 25.76
N THR A 12 12.23 -9.78 25.69
CA THR A 12 10.94 -9.12 25.51
C THR A 12 10.64 -8.12 26.63
N ARG A 13 10.92 -8.51 27.90
CA ARG A 13 10.71 -7.63 29.05
C ARG A 13 11.64 -6.40 29.05
N ARG A 14 12.88 -6.55 28.58
CA ARG A 14 13.83 -5.47 28.44
C ARG A 14 13.43 -4.53 27.29
N GLU A 15 13.01 -5.08 26.15
CA GLU A 15 12.52 -4.32 25.02
C GLU A 15 11.28 -3.48 25.39
N ASN A 16 10.31 -4.05 26.12
CA ASN A 16 9.15 -3.33 26.62
C ASN A 16 9.51 -2.21 27.61
N ALA A 17 10.55 -2.39 28.41
CA ALA A 17 10.98 -1.37 29.37
C ALA A 17 11.78 -0.24 28.70
N GLU A 18 12.52 -0.53 27.63
CA GLU A 18 13.38 0.43 26.93
C GLU A 18 12.62 1.17 25.80
N ASN A 19 11.67 0.53 25.14
CA ASN A 19 11.06 1.00 23.89
C ASN A 19 9.57 1.39 24.01
N GLY A 20 8.93 1.14 25.13
CA GLY A 20 7.53 1.51 25.36
C GLY A 20 6.54 0.64 24.57
N PHE A 21 5.90 1.19 23.53
CA PHE A 21 4.90 0.50 22.74
C PHE A 21 5.52 -0.53 21.78
N LEU A 22 4.92 -1.71 21.71
CA LEU A 22 5.25 -2.78 20.77
C LEU A 22 3.99 -3.19 20.00
N ALA A 23 4.07 -3.18 18.68
CA ALA A 23 2.97 -3.66 17.84
C ALA A 23 2.63 -5.11 18.14
N SER A 24 1.33 -5.38 18.24
CA SER A 24 0.83 -6.76 18.23
C SER A 24 1.11 -7.43 16.88
N ARG A 25 0.94 -8.75 16.84
CA ARG A 25 1.01 -9.46 15.57
C ARG A 25 -0.11 -9.01 14.62
N ALA A 26 -1.30 -8.73 15.12
CA ALA A 26 -2.43 -8.26 14.32
C ALA A 26 -2.15 -6.92 13.66
N LEU A 27 -1.59 -5.95 14.39
CA LEU A 27 -1.17 -4.67 13.84
C LEU A 27 -0.05 -4.86 12.79
N THR A 28 0.95 -5.70 13.09
CA THR A 28 2.05 -6.01 12.16
C THR A 28 1.52 -6.62 10.86
N ASP A 29 0.64 -7.63 10.95
CA ASP A 29 0.05 -8.30 9.78
C ASP A 29 -0.83 -7.34 8.96
N SER A 30 -1.53 -6.40 9.62
CA SER A 30 -2.33 -5.36 8.98
C SER A 30 -1.48 -4.38 8.18
N LEU A 31 -0.42 -3.84 8.76
CA LEU A 31 0.49 -2.94 8.06
C LEU A 31 1.27 -3.66 6.96
N GLN A 32 1.65 -4.91 7.17
CA GLN A 32 2.31 -5.75 6.15
C GLN A 32 1.41 -5.96 4.92
N ALA A 33 0.11 -6.15 5.10
CA ALA A 33 -0.84 -6.28 3.99
C ALA A 33 -0.93 -5.00 3.15
N VAL A 34 -0.90 -3.83 3.79
CA VAL A 34 -0.86 -2.53 3.09
C VAL A 34 0.46 -2.34 2.36
N LEU A 35 1.58 -2.66 3.02
CA LEU A 35 2.93 -2.54 2.45
C LEU A 35 3.07 -3.32 1.13
N VAL A 36 2.63 -4.58 1.09
CA VAL A 36 2.78 -5.41 -0.11
C VAL A 36 1.92 -4.92 -1.27
N ASP A 37 0.71 -4.43 -1.01
CA ASP A 37 -0.15 -3.85 -2.05
C ASP A 37 0.44 -2.53 -2.59
N LEU A 38 1.04 -1.69 -1.75
CA LEU A 38 1.74 -0.46 -2.18
C LEU A 38 2.97 -0.79 -3.04
N ILE A 39 3.80 -1.76 -2.66
CA ILE A 39 4.97 -2.18 -3.44
C ILE A 39 4.53 -2.71 -4.81
N GLU A 40 3.52 -3.55 -4.85
CA GLU A 40 3.01 -4.12 -6.10
C GLU A 40 2.37 -3.04 -6.98
N LEU A 41 1.60 -2.11 -6.42
CA LEU A 41 1.02 -0.99 -7.15
C LEU A 41 2.11 -0.12 -7.81
N ALA A 42 3.20 0.17 -7.09
CA ALA A 42 4.33 0.91 -7.64
C ALA A 42 5.02 0.15 -8.80
N SER A 43 5.17 -1.16 -8.67
CA SER A 43 5.74 -2.04 -9.71
C SER A 43 4.86 -2.06 -10.97
N GLN A 44 3.55 -2.28 -10.79
CA GLN A 44 2.59 -2.31 -11.89
C GLN A 44 2.40 -0.93 -12.53
N GLY A 45 2.46 0.15 -11.74
CA GLY A 45 2.46 1.52 -12.25
C GLY A 45 3.61 1.78 -13.21
N LYS A 46 4.82 1.27 -12.92
CA LYS A 46 5.95 1.38 -13.85
C LYS A 46 5.84 0.45 -15.04
N GLN A 47 5.31 -0.76 -14.87
CA GLN A 47 5.03 -1.67 -15.98
C GLN A 47 4.05 -1.02 -16.97
N ALA A 48 2.98 -0.42 -16.48
CA ALA A 48 2.01 0.34 -17.26
C ALA A 48 2.66 1.54 -17.95
N HIS A 49 3.42 2.36 -17.22
CA HIS A 49 4.12 3.54 -17.71
C HIS A 49 5.04 3.24 -18.90
N TRP A 50 5.72 2.11 -18.92
CA TRP A 50 6.61 1.73 -20.01
C TRP A 50 5.87 1.19 -21.23
N ASN A 51 4.70 0.61 -21.07
CA ASN A 51 4.06 -0.22 -22.09
C ASN A 51 2.71 0.30 -22.59
N LEU A 52 2.22 1.47 -22.08
CA LEU A 52 0.99 2.04 -22.60
C LEU A 52 1.20 2.63 -24.00
N VAL A 53 0.17 2.56 -24.84
CA VAL A 53 0.14 3.12 -26.18
C VAL A 53 -1.27 3.70 -26.47
N GLY A 54 -1.35 4.70 -27.32
CA GLY A 54 -2.67 5.21 -27.79
C GLY A 54 -2.91 6.69 -27.51
N PRO A 55 -4.16 7.15 -27.62
CA PRO A 55 -4.53 8.53 -27.34
C PRO A 55 -4.18 8.96 -25.91
N ASN A 56 -3.82 10.22 -25.73
CA ASN A 56 -3.43 10.81 -24.43
C ASN A 56 -2.22 10.11 -23.76
N PHE A 57 -1.41 9.39 -24.56
CA PHE A 57 -0.22 8.67 -24.09
C PHE A 57 0.61 9.50 -23.11
N ARG A 58 0.96 10.76 -23.50
CA ARG A 58 1.87 11.56 -22.71
C ARG A 58 1.32 11.90 -21.34
N ASP A 59 0.05 12.24 -21.26
CA ASP A 59 -0.56 12.69 -20.00
C ASP A 59 -0.69 11.53 -19.02
N LEU A 60 -1.20 10.39 -19.47
CA LEU A 60 -1.27 9.17 -18.61
C LEU A 60 0.12 8.64 -18.24
N HIS A 61 1.09 8.68 -19.18
CA HIS A 61 2.47 8.30 -18.91
C HIS A 61 3.09 9.09 -17.76
N LEU A 62 2.90 10.42 -17.75
CA LEU A 62 3.39 11.29 -16.67
C LEU A 62 2.62 11.06 -15.37
N GLN A 63 1.31 10.88 -15.45
CA GLN A 63 0.48 10.62 -14.26
C GLN A 63 0.84 9.28 -13.58
N LEU A 64 1.21 8.26 -14.36
CA LEU A 64 1.70 6.99 -13.82
C LEU A 64 3.03 7.14 -13.08
N ASP A 65 3.90 8.08 -13.48
CA ASP A 65 5.10 8.41 -12.72
C ASP A 65 4.77 9.05 -11.37
N GLU A 66 3.78 9.94 -11.33
CA GLU A 66 3.31 10.55 -10.07
C GLU A 66 2.72 9.48 -9.14
N VAL A 67 1.85 8.61 -9.65
CA VAL A 67 1.30 7.48 -8.89
C VAL A 67 2.41 6.61 -8.32
N THR A 68 3.36 6.22 -9.17
CA THR A 68 4.49 5.36 -8.75
C THR A 68 5.35 6.03 -7.69
N GLY A 69 5.65 7.31 -7.84
CA GLY A 69 6.45 8.09 -6.88
C GLY A 69 5.79 8.10 -5.51
N VAL A 70 4.54 8.55 -5.45
CA VAL A 70 3.77 8.64 -4.20
C VAL A 70 3.55 7.27 -3.56
N THR A 71 3.30 6.24 -4.35
CA THR A 71 3.08 4.88 -3.82
C THR A 71 4.36 4.31 -3.20
N ARG A 72 5.53 4.64 -3.75
CA ARG A 72 6.83 4.27 -3.17
C ARG A 72 7.11 5.01 -1.87
N GLU A 73 6.79 6.30 -1.80
CA GLU A 73 6.91 7.08 -0.56
C GLU A 73 6.03 6.46 0.54
N PHE A 74 4.78 6.17 0.26
CA PHE A 74 3.90 5.52 1.23
C PHE A 74 4.36 4.10 1.63
N ALA A 75 4.93 3.33 0.70
CA ALA A 75 5.49 2.02 1.05
C ALA A 75 6.66 2.16 2.03
N ASP A 76 7.51 3.17 1.85
CA ASP A 76 8.61 3.48 2.76
C ASP A 76 8.07 3.93 4.13
N ASP A 77 7.13 4.87 4.16
CA ASP A 77 6.48 5.35 5.38
C ASP A 77 5.86 4.20 6.20
N VAL A 78 5.14 3.27 5.55
CA VAL A 78 4.56 2.10 6.20
C VAL A 78 5.65 1.17 6.73
N ALA A 79 6.68 0.89 5.96
CA ALA A 79 7.80 0.03 6.37
C ALA A 79 8.56 0.64 7.54
N GLU A 80 8.86 1.95 7.51
CA GLU A 80 9.52 2.67 8.60
C GLU A 80 8.62 2.75 9.84
N ARG A 81 7.30 2.95 9.68
CA ARG A 81 6.35 2.88 10.79
C ARG A 81 6.38 1.50 11.45
N MET A 82 6.36 0.42 10.68
CA MET A 82 6.52 -0.94 11.22
C MET A 82 7.82 -1.07 12.01
N ARG A 83 8.94 -0.52 11.52
CA ARG A 83 10.23 -0.52 12.25
C ARG A 83 10.17 0.29 13.54
N ALA A 84 9.53 1.45 13.53
CA ALA A 84 9.32 2.26 14.74
C ALA A 84 8.49 1.53 15.80
N LEU A 85 7.59 0.64 15.39
CA LEU A 85 6.77 -0.22 16.25
C LEU A 85 7.43 -1.57 16.58
N HIS A 86 8.74 -1.71 16.32
CA HIS A 86 9.55 -2.91 16.56
C HIS A 86 9.13 -4.15 15.74
N SER A 87 8.38 -3.96 14.67
CA SER A 87 8.05 -4.99 13.69
C SER A 87 9.08 -5.07 12.57
N THR A 88 9.08 -6.16 11.80
CA THR A 88 9.99 -6.34 10.66
C THR A 88 9.17 -6.42 9.37
N PRO A 89 9.20 -5.36 8.52
CA PRO A 89 8.54 -5.39 7.22
C PRO A 89 9.22 -6.39 6.28
N ASP A 90 8.43 -7.00 5.40
CA ASP A 90 8.92 -7.91 4.38
C ASP A 90 8.45 -7.47 2.97
N GLY A 91 9.31 -6.73 2.27
CA GLY A 91 9.08 -6.25 0.91
C GLY A 91 9.78 -7.07 -0.17
N ARG A 92 10.21 -8.31 0.12
CA ARG A 92 10.85 -9.17 -0.89
C ARG A 92 9.87 -9.52 -2.01
N GLY A 93 10.33 -9.45 -3.27
CA GLY A 93 9.48 -9.64 -4.45
C GLY A 93 8.62 -10.91 -4.40
N ARG A 94 9.17 -12.05 -3.93
CA ARG A 94 8.39 -13.28 -3.75
C ARG A 94 7.23 -13.10 -2.77
N VAL A 95 7.47 -12.45 -1.63
CA VAL A 95 6.43 -12.23 -0.61
C VAL A 95 5.35 -11.29 -1.16
N VAL A 96 5.75 -10.23 -1.84
CA VAL A 96 4.83 -9.29 -2.50
C VAL A 96 3.93 -10.04 -3.48
N THR A 97 4.50 -10.79 -4.40
CA THR A 97 3.75 -11.54 -5.42
C THR A 97 2.80 -12.60 -4.82
N GLU A 98 3.22 -13.29 -3.73
CA GLU A 98 2.42 -14.34 -3.10
C GLU A 98 1.28 -13.79 -2.23
N THR A 99 1.35 -12.53 -1.76
CA THR A 99 0.43 -12.02 -0.72
C THR A 99 -0.37 -10.78 -1.11
N THR A 100 0.02 -10.06 -2.17
CA THR A 100 -0.75 -8.91 -2.68
C THR A 100 -2.18 -9.29 -3.06
N LYS A 101 -3.07 -8.31 -3.01
CA LYS A 101 -4.46 -8.41 -3.47
C LYS A 101 -4.66 -7.86 -4.88
N LEU A 102 -3.62 -7.27 -5.46
CA LEU A 102 -3.68 -6.73 -6.81
C LEU A 102 -3.61 -7.87 -7.84
N GLU A 103 -4.48 -7.79 -8.84
CA GLU A 103 -4.38 -8.65 -10.02
C GLU A 103 -3.10 -8.32 -10.81
N GLU A 104 -2.50 -9.31 -11.43
CA GLU A 104 -1.30 -9.12 -12.26
C GLU A 104 -1.60 -8.16 -13.43
N PHE A 105 -0.67 -7.22 -13.70
CA PHE A 105 -0.75 -6.36 -14.87
C PHE A 105 -0.29 -7.13 -16.11
N PRO A 106 -0.99 -7.02 -17.26
CA PRO A 106 -0.63 -7.79 -18.44
C PRO A 106 0.75 -7.45 -18.99
N GLY A 107 1.38 -8.43 -19.64
CA GLY A 107 2.60 -8.21 -20.41
C GLY A 107 2.31 -7.59 -21.79
N GLY A 108 3.33 -6.92 -22.36
CA GLY A 108 3.22 -6.30 -23.68
C GLY A 108 2.61 -4.91 -23.67
N GLU A 109 2.31 -4.38 -24.87
CA GLU A 109 1.69 -3.06 -25.02
C GLU A 109 0.20 -3.09 -24.64
N VAL A 110 -0.25 -2.05 -23.94
CA VAL A 110 -1.63 -1.91 -23.47
C VAL A 110 -2.17 -0.54 -23.89
N LEU A 111 -3.41 -0.50 -24.38
CA LEU A 111 -4.06 0.76 -24.75
C LEU A 111 -4.23 1.67 -23.52
N THR A 112 -4.09 2.97 -23.72
CA THR A 112 -4.25 3.97 -22.66
C THR A 112 -5.58 3.85 -21.92
N ILE A 113 -6.68 3.58 -22.63
CA ILE A 113 -8.01 3.40 -22.01
C ILE A 113 -8.04 2.17 -21.08
N ASP A 114 -7.51 1.04 -21.54
CA ASP A 114 -7.48 -0.19 -20.73
C ASP A 114 -6.50 -0.04 -19.55
N THR A 115 -5.37 0.64 -19.79
CA THR A 115 -4.40 0.98 -18.74
C THR A 115 -5.02 1.82 -17.63
N ALA A 116 -5.81 2.83 -17.99
CA ALA A 116 -6.48 3.69 -17.02
C ALA A 116 -7.49 2.91 -16.16
N ASP A 117 -8.29 2.04 -16.76
CA ASP A 117 -9.23 1.19 -16.04
C ASP A 117 -8.51 0.20 -15.11
N MET A 118 -7.46 -0.44 -15.60
CA MET A 118 -6.68 -1.40 -14.82
C MET A 118 -5.97 -0.73 -13.63
N ILE A 119 -5.34 0.42 -13.83
CA ILE A 119 -4.64 1.13 -12.73
C ILE A 119 -5.66 1.68 -11.73
N THR A 120 -6.81 2.20 -12.19
CA THR A 120 -7.90 2.62 -11.30
C THR A 120 -8.34 1.47 -10.39
N ALA A 121 -8.59 0.29 -10.94
CA ALA A 121 -8.98 -0.89 -10.17
C ALA A 121 -7.92 -1.29 -9.12
N ARG A 122 -6.64 -1.15 -9.42
CA ARG A 122 -5.54 -1.46 -8.48
C ARG A 122 -5.43 -0.42 -7.37
N LEU A 123 -5.61 0.85 -7.68
CA LEU A 123 -5.70 1.91 -6.69
C LEU A 123 -6.86 1.65 -5.72
N GLU A 124 -8.05 1.33 -6.25
CA GLU A 124 -9.23 1.02 -5.45
C GLU A 124 -9.04 -0.24 -4.59
N THR A 125 -8.36 -1.27 -5.10
CA THR A 125 -8.03 -2.49 -4.34
C THR A 125 -7.08 -2.18 -3.19
N THR A 126 -6.06 -1.35 -3.40
CA THR A 126 -5.14 -0.91 -2.33
C THR A 126 -5.88 -0.09 -1.27
N VAL A 127 -6.77 0.83 -1.69
CA VAL A 127 -7.66 1.56 -0.79
C VAL A 127 -8.56 0.61 0.02
N ALA A 128 -9.13 -0.41 -0.62
CA ALA A 128 -9.95 -1.40 0.07
C ALA A 128 -9.15 -2.19 1.11
N THR A 129 -7.87 -2.49 0.84
CA THR A 129 -6.97 -3.09 1.83
C THR A 129 -6.75 -2.17 3.02
N CYS A 130 -6.46 -0.87 2.81
CA CYS A 130 -6.32 0.10 3.89
C CYS A 130 -7.60 0.21 4.72
N ARG A 131 -8.78 0.34 4.08
CA ARG A 131 -10.07 0.43 4.77
C ARG A 131 -10.40 -0.82 5.60
N ARG A 132 -10.08 -2.01 5.07
CA ARG A 132 -10.32 -3.27 5.77
C ARG A 132 -9.57 -3.38 7.08
N VAL A 133 -8.35 -2.87 7.16
CA VAL A 133 -7.51 -2.99 8.35
C VAL A 133 -7.63 -1.78 9.29
N HIS A 134 -8.23 -0.67 8.82
CA HIS A 134 -8.23 0.62 9.48
C HIS A 134 -8.71 0.56 10.93
N ASP A 135 -9.89 0.02 11.18
CA ASP A 135 -10.50 0.07 12.53
C ASP A 135 -9.67 -0.68 13.57
N ALA A 136 -9.13 -1.84 13.20
CA ALA A 136 -8.24 -2.61 14.07
C ALA A 136 -6.88 -1.92 14.30
N VAL A 137 -6.38 -1.20 13.29
CA VAL A 137 -5.17 -0.39 13.41
C VAL A 137 -5.42 0.81 14.31
N ASP A 138 -6.55 1.52 14.15
CA ASP A 138 -6.90 2.70 14.94
C ASP A 138 -7.10 2.36 16.42
N GLU A 139 -7.70 1.22 16.72
CA GLU A 139 -7.90 0.77 18.11
C GLU A 139 -6.56 0.54 18.84
N GLU A 140 -5.54 0.06 18.15
CA GLU A 140 -4.24 -0.26 18.76
C GLU A 140 -3.23 0.88 18.63
N ASP A 141 -3.16 1.53 17.46
CA ASP A 141 -2.20 2.59 17.14
C ASP A 141 -2.80 3.67 16.23
N PRO A 142 -3.47 4.69 16.79
CA PRO A 142 -4.06 5.80 16.03
C PRO A 142 -3.07 6.52 15.09
N THR A 143 -1.79 6.57 15.42
CA THR A 143 -0.77 7.18 14.56
C THR A 143 -0.59 6.41 13.25
N SER A 144 -0.67 5.08 13.28
CA SER A 144 -0.68 4.28 12.05
C SER A 144 -2.00 4.41 11.27
N ALA A 145 -3.13 4.62 11.95
CA ALA A 145 -4.41 4.91 11.29
C ALA A 145 -4.37 6.25 10.54
N ASP A 146 -3.73 7.27 11.08
CA ASP A 146 -3.53 8.55 10.38
C ASP A 146 -2.71 8.38 9.09
N LEU A 147 -1.71 7.50 9.08
CA LEU A 147 -0.98 7.15 7.86
C LEU A 147 -1.90 6.46 6.84
N LEU A 148 -2.77 5.53 7.27
CA LEU A 148 -3.76 4.91 6.39
C LEU A 148 -4.73 5.93 5.80
N HIS A 149 -5.17 6.94 6.55
CA HIS A 149 -6.00 8.04 6.05
C HIS A 149 -5.31 8.82 4.93
N ALA A 150 -4.02 9.15 5.09
CA ALA A 150 -3.24 9.85 4.07
C ALA A 150 -3.13 9.02 2.78
N ILE A 151 -2.87 7.72 2.90
CA ILE A 151 -2.81 6.78 1.78
C ILE A 151 -4.16 6.73 1.05
N ILE A 152 -5.26 6.48 1.78
CA ILE A 152 -6.62 6.41 1.22
C ILE A 152 -6.94 7.68 0.44
N GLN A 153 -6.79 8.84 1.07
CA GLN A 153 -7.10 10.14 0.44
C GLN A 153 -6.34 10.33 -0.86
N LYS A 154 -5.06 10.00 -0.88
CA LYS A 154 -4.22 10.24 -2.06
C LYS A 154 -4.49 9.25 -3.18
N LEU A 155 -4.66 7.97 -2.86
CA LEU A 155 -4.95 6.96 -3.88
C LEU A 155 -6.35 7.12 -4.46
N GLU A 156 -7.36 7.52 -3.68
CA GLU A 156 -8.69 7.87 -4.18
C GLU A 156 -8.65 9.09 -5.10
N GLN A 157 -7.82 10.09 -4.80
CA GLN A 157 -7.60 11.24 -5.69
C GLN A 157 -7.06 10.78 -7.05
N PHE A 158 -6.05 9.90 -7.07
CA PHE A 158 -5.52 9.37 -8.32
C PHE A 158 -6.53 8.51 -9.07
N ALA A 159 -7.26 7.63 -8.38
CA ALA A 159 -8.31 6.82 -8.99
C ALA A 159 -9.38 7.68 -9.66
N TRP A 160 -9.81 8.76 -8.98
CA TRP A 160 -10.73 9.72 -9.56
C TRP A 160 -10.16 10.42 -10.80
N MET A 161 -8.93 10.95 -10.72
CA MET A 161 -8.31 11.68 -11.83
C MET A 161 -8.14 10.81 -13.06
N ILE A 162 -7.61 9.59 -12.89
CA ILE A 162 -7.38 8.64 -13.99
C ILE A 162 -8.70 8.18 -14.60
N SER A 163 -9.69 7.79 -13.79
CA SER A 163 -11.00 7.33 -14.28
C SER A 163 -11.83 8.42 -14.97
N ALA A 164 -11.59 9.69 -14.63
CA ALA A 164 -12.33 10.82 -15.21
C ALA A 164 -12.02 11.05 -16.69
N GLU A 165 -10.88 10.59 -17.19
CA GLU A 165 -10.40 10.86 -18.54
C GLU A 165 -11.34 10.32 -19.64
N HIS A 166 -12.02 9.21 -19.38
CA HIS A 166 -12.96 8.62 -20.35
C HIS A 166 -14.40 8.47 -19.83
N ARG A 167 -14.69 9.02 -18.66
CA ARG A 167 -16.08 9.08 -18.17
C ARG A 167 -16.91 10.03 -19.03
N ARG A 168 -18.08 9.57 -19.43
CA ARG A 168 -19.09 10.48 -20.00
C ARG A 168 -19.80 11.24 -18.87
N PRO A 169 -20.12 12.52 -19.07
CA PRO A 169 -20.92 13.27 -18.11
C PRO A 169 -22.22 12.49 -17.81
N SER A 170 -22.53 12.34 -16.52
CA SER A 170 -23.85 11.82 -16.14
C SER A 170 -24.91 12.81 -16.64
N ALA A 171 -25.98 12.32 -17.28
CA ALA A 171 -27.12 13.17 -17.53
C ALA A 171 -27.59 13.72 -16.17
N LEU A 172 -27.63 15.04 -16.04
CA LEU A 172 -28.20 15.69 -14.87
C LEU A 172 -29.65 15.25 -14.78
N GLY A 173 -30.00 14.44 -13.75
CA GLY A 173 -31.37 14.09 -13.42
C GLY A 173 -32.11 15.29 -12.84
#